data_1bdef5b2c0dfa1c4f6b328c078d1d692
#
_entry.id   1bdef5b2c0dfa1c4f6b328c078d1d692
#
_cell.length_a   1.000
_cell.length_b   1.000
_cell.length_c   1.000
_cell.angle_alpha   90.00
_cell.angle_beta   90.00
_cell.angle_gamma   90.00
#
_symmetry.space_group_name_H-M   'P 1'
#
loop_
_entity.id
_entity.type
_entity.pdbx_description
1 polymer ?
#
loop_
_entity_poly.entity_id
_entity_poly.type
_entity_poly.pdbx_seq_one_letter_code
_entity_poly.pdbx_strand_id
1 'polypeptide(L)'
;PSKTTADSIEILESWDGDGCIALFANQNTISYFSKEKINLPTIDIGLSDHGISLNRVVTDNKEVMRLAVNHIVDQGYKEIFTVSPGDNKMCVERFTYLQEFMKQKKGKVHILKNAQHSPSNFHIQISDNIIKELEEIAIARNLIDVNQLSIAFFAYDDVMAAQMIRTLRQYDVRIPESVAVLGVDNDELVNCALNIELSSVDCDLEGLGEKAALELKKVLDDPKYADGKIVRHKPRKLVPRRSTDTYAVNSTIVSSALRWINENFQTGILASDVAEHLNITQQGLQKAFQDHYIRTPGQEIRYQRTIAVANLLECT
;
A
#
# COMPACT_ATOMS: atom_id res chain seq x y z
N PRO A 1 -14.40 17.88 -12.76
CA PRO A 1 -14.18 17.99 -14.18
C PRO A 1 -12.69 17.76 -14.44
N SER A 2 -12.36 16.72 -15.20
CA SER A 2 -10.97 16.48 -15.61
C SER A 2 -10.59 17.64 -16.54
N LYS A 3 -9.71 18.53 -16.09
CA LYS A 3 -9.12 19.52 -16.97
C LYS A 3 -8.33 18.77 -18.05
N THR A 4 -8.50 19.16 -19.30
CA THR A 4 -7.74 18.59 -20.41
C THR A 4 -6.27 19.02 -20.29
N THR A 5 -5.37 18.34 -20.99
CA THR A 5 -3.96 18.78 -21.08
C THR A 5 -3.85 20.20 -21.63
N ALA A 6 -4.75 20.60 -22.54
CA ALA A 6 -4.84 21.95 -23.06
C ALA A 6 -5.14 22.99 -21.97
N ASP A 7 -6.11 22.71 -21.09
CA ASP A 7 -6.45 23.59 -19.97
C ASP A 7 -5.26 23.79 -19.01
N SER A 8 -4.47 22.74 -18.80
CA SER A 8 -3.27 22.81 -17.95
C SER A 8 -2.17 23.67 -18.57
N ILE A 9 -2.01 23.62 -19.89
CA ILE A 9 -1.04 24.44 -20.63
C ILE A 9 -1.45 25.90 -20.62
N GLU A 10 -2.74 26.22 -20.86
CA GLU A 10 -3.27 27.57 -20.83
C GLU A 10 -3.10 28.22 -19.44
N ILE A 11 -3.30 27.45 -18.36
CA ILE A 11 -3.04 27.91 -17.00
C ILE A 11 -1.57 28.26 -16.82
N LEU A 12 -0.66 27.42 -17.28
CA LEU A 12 0.79 27.66 -17.15
C LEU A 12 1.27 28.84 -18.00
N GLU A 13 0.68 29.05 -19.19
CA GLU A 13 1.00 30.22 -20.04
C GLU A 13 0.56 31.55 -19.41
N SER A 14 -0.54 31.53 -18.65
CA SER A 14 -1.07 32.68 -17.93
C SER A 14 -0.54 32.82 -16.50
N TRP A 15 0.33 31.89 -16.04
CA TRP A 15 0.82 31.85 -14.68
C TRP A 15 1.86 32.97 -14.40
N ASP A 16 1.56 33.83 -13.44
CA ASP A 16 2.41 34.94 -12.99
C ASP A 16 3.07 34.67 -11.64
N GLY A 17 3.39 33.40 -11.37
CA GLY A 17 4.05 32.99 -10.14
C GLY A 17 5.55 32.81 -10.33
N ASP A 18 6.32 32.86 -9.24
CA ASP A 18 7.78 32.76 -9.24
C ASP A 18 8.29 31.32 -9.46
N GLY A 19 7.46 30.30 -9.21
CA GLY A 19 7.85 28.89 -9.32
C GLY A 19 6.67 27.94 -9.29
N CYS A 20 6.93 26.65 -9.53
CA CYS A 20 5.92 25.61 -9.66
C CYS A 20 6.32 24.32 -8.95
N ILE A 21 5.35 23.67 -8.30
CA ILE A 21 5.45 22.27 -7.86
C ILE A 21 4.49 21.49 -8.72
N ALA A 22 4.99 20.49 -9.46
CA ALA A 22 4.23 19.77 -10.46
C ALA A 22 4.31 18.25 -10.29
N LEU A 23 3.20 17.58 -10.55
CA LEU A 23 3.14 16.13 -10.80
C LEU A 23 2.90 15.92 -12.29
N PHE A 24 3.92 15.44 -13.00
CA PHE A 24 3.81 15.19 -14.43
C PHE A 24 3.17 13.82 -14.69
N ALA A 25 1.88 13.85 -15.00
CA ALA A 25 1.08 12.65 -15.22
C ALA A 25 1.11 12.14 -16.68
N ASN A 26 1.49 12.97 -17.64
CA ASN A 26 1.48 12.60 -19.06
C ASN A 26 2.56 13.29 -19.88
N GLN A 27 2.90 12.66 -21.01
CA GLN A 27 3.98 13.06 -21.91
C GLN A 27 3.73 14.42 -22.61
N ASN A 28 2.46 14.80 -22.81
CA ASN A 28 2.13 16.06 -23.48
C ASN A 28 2.45 17.28 -22.61
N THR A 29 2.12 17.22 -21.32
CA THR A 29 2.48 18.25 -20.35
C THR A 29 3.99 18.37 -20.23
N ILE A 30 4.68 17.23 -20.20
CA ILE A 30 6.14 17.13 -20.16
C ILE A 30 6.77 17.78 -21.41
N SER A 31 6.26 17.47 -22.59
CA SER A 31 6.75 18.01 -23.86
C SER A 31 6.65 19.53 -23.94
N TYR A 32 5.62 20.09 -23.30
CA TYR A 32 5.45 21.53 -23.22
C TYR A 32 6.54 22.18 -22.37
N PHE A 33 6.85 21.60 -21.20
CA PHE A 33 7.95 22.06 -20.34
C PHE A 33 9.33 21.92 -21.00
N SER A 34 9.50 20.93 -21.88
CA SER A 34 10.79 20.67 -22.54
C SER A 34 11.05 21.55 -23.78
N LYS A 35 9.98 22.02 -24.45
CA LYS A 35 10.14 22.56 -25.81
C LYS A 35 10.42 24.05 -25.88
N GLU A 36 9.99 24.87 -24.91
CA GLU A 36 10.09 26.25 -25.29
C GLU A 36 10.14 27.32 -24.23
N LYS A 37 9.55 27.20 -23.10
CA LYS A 37 9.16 28.50 -22.60
C LYS A 37 9.14 28.69 -21.11
N ILE A 38 9.23 27.65 -20.37
CA ILE A 38 9.06 27.83 -18.93
C ILE A 38 10.44 27.78 -18.27
N ASN A 39 11.09 28.94 -18.24
CA ASN A 39 12.20 29.19 -17.31
C ASN A 39 11.69 29.31 -15.86
N LEU A 40 10.55 28.68 -15.58
CA LEU A 40 9.92 28.71 -14.27
C LEU A 40 10.61 27.68 -13.37
N PRO A 41 11.23 28.10 -12.26
CA PRO A 41 11.74 27.18 -11.27
C PRO A 41 10.71 26.15 -10.88
N THR A 42 11.00 24.85 -11.10
CA THR A 42 10.02 23.79 -10.95
C THR A 42 10.58 22.64 -10.14
N ILE A 43 9.79 22.13 -9.19
CA ILE A 43 10.03 20.88 -8.47
C ILE A 43 9.03 19.85 -8.96
N ASP A 44 9.53 18.71 -9.42
CA ASP A 44 8.70 17.55 -9.78
C ASP A 44 8.50 16.66 -8.56
N ILE A 45 7.24 16.34 -8.25
CA ILE A 45 6.89 15.39 -7.17
C ILE A 45 6.57 13.99 -7.71
N GLY A 46 6.87 13.73 -8.99
CA GLY A 46 6.69 12.45 -9.67
C GLY A 46 8.00 11.74 -9.98
N LEU A 47 7.88 10.48 -10.37
CA LEU A 47 9.00 9.63 -10.82
C LEU A 47 9.03 9.42 -12.34
N SER A 48 8.13 10.05 -13.09
CA SER A 48 8.08 9.90 -14.54
C SER A 48 9.39 10.31 -15.18
N ASP A 49 9.87 9.48 -16.12
CA ASP A 49 11.06 9.79 -16.91
C ASP A 49 10.63 10.65 -18.10
N HIS A 50 10.91 11.92 -18.01
CA HIS A 50 10.49 12.90 -19.03
C HIS A 50 11.67 13.57 -19.76
N GLY A 51 12.89 13.11 -19.50
CA GLY A 51 14.09 13.64 -20.16
C GLY A 51 14.44 15.08 -19.79
N ILE A 52 13.75 15.68 -18.80
CA ILE A 52 14.05 17.02 -18.29
C ILE A 52 14.78 16.89 -16.95
N SER A 53 15.86 17.63 -16.78
CA SER A 53 16.59 17.66 -15.52
C SER A 53 15.91 18.63 -14.55
N LEU A 54 14.94 18.12 -13.78
CA LEU A 54 14.27 18.86 -12.70
C LEU A 54 14.67 18.29 -11.34
N ASN A 55 14.75 19.15 -10.35
CA ASN A 55 14.82 18.69 -8.97
C ASN A 55 13.52 18.02 -8.59
N ARG A 56 13.61 16.91 -7.86
CA ARG A 56 12.46 16.10 -7.51
C ARG A 56 12.40 15.86 -6.02
N VAL A 57 11.18 15.88 -5.51
CA VAL A 57 10.86 15.40 -4.15
C VAL A 57 9.83 14.28 -4.29
N VAL A 58 10.23 13.06 -3.99
CA VAL A 58 9.42 11.87 -4.24
C VAL A 58 9.35 10.99 -3.00
N THR A 59 8.30 10.18 -2.89
CA THR A 59 8.17 9.20 -1.80
C THR A 59 9.32 8.18 -1.85
N ASP A 60 9.85 7.82 -0.70
CA ASP A 60 10.82 6.73 -0.56
C ASP A 60 10.10 5.38 -0.68
N ASN A 61 9.91 4.92 -1.92
CA ASN A 61 9.21 3.68 -2.21
C ASN A 61 9.90 2.44 -1.61
N LYS A 62 11.21 2.50 -1.37
CA LYS A 62 11.91 1.42 -0.67
C LYS A 62 11.39 1.26 0.76
N GLU A 63 11.26 2.37 1.46
CA GLU A 63 10.77 2.39 2.83
C GLU A 63 9.27 2.05 2.90
N VAL A 64 8.46 2.55 1.95
CA VAL A 64 7.06 2.16 1.78
C VAL A 64 6.94 0.64 1.69
N MET A 65 7.70 0.02 0.80
CA MET A 65 7.63 -1.42 0.59
C MET A 65 8.18 -2.23 1.76
N ARG A 66 9.17 -1.70 2.49
CA ARG A 66 9.66 -2.32 3.72
C ARG A 66 8.56 -2.41 4.77
N LEU A 67 7.80 -1.33 4.98
CA LEU A 67 6.66 -1.30 5.90
C LEU A 67 5.56 -2.26 5.44
N ALA A 68 5.18 -2.20 4.17
CA ALA A 68 4.12 -3.04 3.59
C ALA A 68 4.43 -4.53 3.71
N VAL A 69 5.63 -4.95 3.29
CA VAL A 69 6.03 -6.37 3.31
C VAL A 69 6.16 -6.88 4.75
N ASN A 70 6.75 -6.10 5.67
CA ASN A 70 6.84 -6.52 7.06
C ASN A 70 5.46 -6.76 7.66
N HIS A 71 4.50 -5.84 7.44
CA HIS A 71 3.14 -5.99 7.93
C HIS A 71 2.48 -7.27 7.40
N ILE A 72 2.50 -7.51 6.10
CA ILE A 72 1.87 -8.68 5.49
C ILE A 72 2.53 -9.99 5.97
N VAL A 73 3.84 -10.02 6.08
CA VAL A 73 4.57 -11.20 6.59
C VAL A 73 4.31 -11.42 8.08
N ASP A 74 4.22 -10.35 8.88
CA ASP A 74 3.88 -10.44 10.31
C ASP A 74 2.44 -10.92 10.53
N GLN A 75 1.53 -10.68 9.58
CA GLN A 75 0.19 -11.27 9.53
C GLN A 75 0.18 -12.74 9.09
N GLY A 76 1.35 -13.33 8.78
CA GLY A 76 1.50 -14.74 8.42
C GLY A 76 1.41 -15.06 6.93
N TYR A 77 1.19 -14.07 6.06
CA TYR A 77 1.15 -14.27 4.62
C TYR A 77 2.54 -14.56 4.06
N LYS A 78 2.67 -15.62 3.28
CA LYS A 78 3.90 -16.00 2.57
C LYS A 78 3.86 -15.65 1.08
N GLU A 79 2.70 -15.27 0.60
CA GLU A 79 2.44 -14.95 -0.81
C GLU A 79 1.68 -13.64 -0.90
N ILE A 80 2.17 -12.74 -1.74
CA ILE A 80 1.51 -11.47 -2.05
C ILE A 80 1.09 -11.48 -3.51
N PHE A 81 -0.13 -11.09 -3.76
CA PHE A 81 -0.70 -10.90 -5.08
C PHE A 81 -0.74 -9.41 -5.39
N THR A 82 -0.42 -9.07 -6.60
CA THR A 82 -0.54 -7.70 -7.14
C THR A 82 -0.80 -7.79 -8.63
N VAL A 83 -0.98 -6.67 -9.30
CA VAL A 83 -1.08 -6.62 -10.76
C VAL A 83 0.23 -6.14 -11.39
N SER A 84 0.37 -6.28 -12.70
CA SER A 84 1.53 -5.71 -13.40
C SER A 84 1.65 -4.21 -13.16
N PRO A 85 2.85 -3.67 -12.88
CA PRO A 85 3.03 -2.23 -12.68
C PRO A 85 2.92 -1.41 -13.97
N GLY A 86 2.88 -2.03 -15.15
CA GLY A 86 2.95 -1.36 -16.45
C GLY A 86 4.20 -0.50 -16.58
N ASP A 87 4.06 0.66 -17.22
CA ASP A 87 5.16 1.61 -17.44
C ASP A 87 5.23 2.72 -16.37
N ASN A 88 4.35 2.71 -15.39
CA ASN A 88 4.36 3.69 -14.32
C ASN A 88 5.58 3.49 -13.42
N LYS A 89 6.50 4.44 -13.43
CA LYS A 89 7.80 4.34 -12.73
C LYS A 89 7.64 4.17 -11.21
N MET A 90 6.65 4.80 -10.60
CA MET A 90 6.36 4.62 -9.17
C MET A 90 5.92 3.18 -8.89
N CYS A 91 5.00 2.64 -9.70
CA CYS A 91 4.53 1.26 -9.55
C CYS A 91 5.66 0.26 -9.83
N VAL A 92 6.50 0.50 -10.85
CA VAL A 92 7.67 -0.33 -11.16
C VAL A 92 8.67 -0.34 -10.01
N GLU A 93 8.96 0.81 -9.41
CA GLU A 93 9.87 0.91 -8.27
C GLU A 93 9.28 0.17 -7.04
N ARG A 94 8.00 0.38 -6.71
CA ARG A 94 7.29 -0.35 -5.64
C ARG A 94 7.31 -1.87 -5.90
N PHE A 95 7.02 -2.29 -7.12
CA PHE A 95 7.04 -3.71 -7.49
C PHE A 95 8.44 -4.34 -7.35
N THR A 96 9.48 -3.62 -7.75
CA THR A 96 10.87 -4.08 -7.64
C THR A 96 11.23 -4.34 -6.17
N TYR A 97 10.93 -3.39 -5.28
CA TYR A 97 11.19 -3.57 -3.84
C TYR A 97 10.26 -4.63 -3.21
N LEU A 98 9.01 -4.77 -3.67
CA LEU A 98 8.12 -5.85 -3.25
C LEU A 98 8.77 -7.21 -3.49
N GLN A 99 9.28 -7.44 -4.71
CA GLN A 99 9.95 -8.69 -5.06
C GLN A 99 11.23 -8.91 -4.23
N GLU A 100 12.04 -7.86 -4.06
CA GLU A 100 13.27 -7.92 -3.27
C GLU A 100 13.00 -8.33 -1.82
N PHE A 101 12.09 -7.62 -1.13
CA PHE A 101 11.80 -7.87 0.27
C PHE A 101 11.07 -9.20 0.50
N MET A 102 10.14 -9.58 -0.38
CA MET A 102 9.49 -10.88 -0.30
C MET A 102 10.50 -12.01 -0.47
N LYS A 103 11.46 -11.88 -1.39
CA LYS A 103 12.55 -12.86 -1.55
C LYS A 103 13.39 -12.98 -0.27
N GLN A 104 13.75 -11.86 0.38
CA GLN A 104 14.47 -11.87 1.66
C GLN A 104 13.69 -12.59 2.76
N LYS A 105 12.36 -12.48 2.77
CA LYS A 105 11.45 -13.16 3.70
C LYS A 105 11.09 -14.60 3.27
N LYS A 106 11.69 -15.12 2.20
CA LYS A 106 11.38 -16.43 1.59
C LYS A 106 9.91 -16.56 1.15
N GLY A 107 9.27 -15.44 0.85
CA GLY A 107 7.92 -15.36 0.31
C GLY A 107 7.90 -15.30 -1.21
N LYS A 108 6.70 -15.26 -1.79
CA LYS A 108 6.46 -15.21 -3.23
C LYS A 108 5.60 -14.01 -3.60
N VAL A 109 5.82 -13.49 -4.81
CA VAL A 109 4.96 -12.46 -5.42
C VAL A 109 4.31 -13.06 -6.66
N HIS A 110 2.99 -12.93 -6.75
CA HIS A 110 2.17 -13.38 -7.88
C HIS A 110 1.59 -12.18 -8.59
N ILE A 111 1.63 -12.19 -9.92
CA ILE A 111 1.09 -11.12 -10.75
C ILE A 111 -0.24 -11.60 -11.32
N LEU A 112 -1.32 -10.90 -10.97
CA LEU A 112 -2.62 -11.06 -11.60
C LEU A 112 -2.63 -10.29 -12.93
N LYS A 113 -3.20 -10.92 -13.98
CA LYS A 113 -3.10 -10.43 -15.34
C LYS A 113 -4.24 -9.48 -15.72
N ASN A 114 -5.35 -9.54 -14.99
CA ASN A 114 -6.58 -8.84 -15.32
C ASN A 114 -6.62 -7.43 -14.73
N ALA A 115 -5.66 -6.58 -15.11
CA ALA A 115 -5.65 -5.16 -14.84
C ALA A 115 -5.40 -4.39 -16.14
N GLN A 116 -6.02 -3.20 -16.25
CA GLN A 116 -5.89 -2.35 -17.42
C GLN A 116 -5.02 -1.14 -17.08
N HIS A 117 -4.02 -0.90 -17.92
CA HIS A 117 -3.19 0.28 -17.87
C HIS A 117 -3.71 1.26 -18.92
N SER A 118 -4.16 2.44 -18.48
CA SER A 118 -4.53 3.51 -19.39
C SER A 118 -3.38 4.50 -19.48
N PRO A 119 -2.92 4.84 -20.70
CA PRO A 119 -1.89 5.85 -20.88
C PRO A 119 -2.28 7.25 -20.37
N SER A 120 -3.58 7.49 -20.22
CA SER A 120 -4.16 8.75 -19.74
C SER A 120 -4.49 8.75 -18.25
N ASN A 121 -4.50 7.57 -17.59
CA ASN A 121 -4.82 7.42 -16.18
C ASN A 121 -3.57 7.12 -15.37
N PHE A 122 -3.36 7.89 -14.31
CA PHE A 122 -2.30 7.66 -13.34
C PHE A 122 -2.51 6.37 -12.55
N HIS A 123 -3.76 5.92 -12.42
CA HIS A 123 -4.14 4.73 -11.66
C HIS A 123 -4.34 3.51 -12.57
N ILE A 124 -3.94 2.36 -12.06
CA ILE A 124 -4.20 1.06 -12.67
C ILE A 124 -5.67 0.69 -12.38
N GLN A 125 -6.40 0.25 -13.41
CA GLN A 125 -7.79 -0.17 -13.26
C GLN A 125 -7.87 -1.69 -13.07
N ILE A 126 -8.58 -2.11 -12.02
CA ILE A 126 -8.88 -3.51 -11.76
C ILE A 126 -10.08 -3.93 -12.61
N SER A 127 -9.93 -5.01 -13.38
CA SER A 127 -11.01 -5.61 -14.16
C SER A 127 -11.76 -6.65 -13.32
N ASP A 128 -13.08 -6.76 -13.52
CA ASP A 128 -13.91 -7.80 -12.87
C ASP A 128 -13.43 -9.23 -13.21
N ASN A 129 -12.72 -9.42 -14.33
CA ASN A 129 -12.11 -10.71 -14.66
C ASN A 129 -11.05 -11.17 -13.67
N ILE A 130 -10.60 -10.31 -12.75
CA ILE A 130 -9.67 -10.69 -11.68
C ILE A 130 -10.27 -11.78 -10.76
N ILE A 131 -11.60 -11.79 -10.60
CA ILE A 131 -12.29 -12.80 -9.81
C ILE A 131 -12.14 -14.19 -10.45
N LYS A 132 -12.30 -14.30 -11.77
CA LYS A 132 -12.08 -15.58 -12.48
C LYS A 132 -10.64 -16.09 -12.30
N GLU A 133 -9.68 -15.16 -12.31
CA GLU A 133 -8.28 -15.53 -12.07
C GLU A 133 -8.07 -16.03 -10.63
N LEU A 134 -8.74 -15.44 -9.64
CA LEU A 134 -8.71 -15.92 -8.25
C LEU A 134 -9.41 -17.28 -8.11
N GLU A 135 -10.51 -17.51 -8.83
CA GLU A 135 -11.19 -18.81 -8.90
C GLU A 135 -10.27 -19.89 -9.50
N GLU A 136 -9.59 -19.60 -10.59
CA GLU A 136 -8.59 -20.50 -11.20
C GLU A 136 -7.47 -20.84 -10.20
N ILE A 137 -7.00 -19.86 -9.43
CA ILE A 137 -5.99 -20.07 -8.38
C ILE A 137 -6.55 -20.97 -7.26
N ALA A 138 -7.79 -20.77 -6.84
CA ALA A 138 -8.45 -21.60 -5.83
C ALA A 138 -8.55 -23.04 -6.32
N ILE A 139 -9.03 -23.28 -7.55
CA ILE A 139 -9.12 -24.60 -8.18
C ILE A 139 -7.74 -25.27 -8.27
N ALA A 140 -6.72 -24.53 -8.72
CA ALA A 140 -5.35 -25.05 -8.81
C ALA A 140 -4.76 -25.46 -7.45
N ARG A 141 -5.33 -24.94 -6.35
CA ARG A 141 -4.97 -25.30 -4.96
C ARG A 141 -5.89 -26.36 -4.36
N ASN A 142 -6.79 -26.98 -5.15
CA ASN A 142 -7.81 -27.92 -4.72
C ASN A 142 -8.78 -27.33 -3.67
N LEU A 143 -9.08 -26.04 -3.77
CA LEU A 143 -10.07 -25.35 -2.96
C LEU A 143 -11.43 -25.36 -3.67
N ILE A 144 -12.53 -25.26 -2.91
CA ILE A 144 -13.89 -25.32 -3.46
C ILE A 144 -14.26 -23.99 -4.13
N ASP A 145 -13.86 -22.88 -3.49
CA ASP A 145 -14.13 -21.53 -3.98
C ASP A 145 -13.07 -20.51 -3.51
N VAL A 146 -13.18 -19.27 -3.99
CA VAL A 146 -12.31 -18.14 -3.65
C VAL A 146 -12.30 -17.86 -2.15
N ASN A 147 -13.40 -18.13 -1.45
CA ASN A 147 -13.52 -17.84 -0.02
C ASN A 147 -12.69 -18.80 0.86
N GLN A 148 -12.11 -19.84 0.28
CA GLN A 148 -11.14 -20.69 0.95
C GLN A 148 -9.68 -20.24 0.74
N LEU A 149 -9.45 -19.21 -0.09
CA LEU A 149 -8.14 -18.61 -0.23
C LEU A 149 -7.74 -17.92 1.10
N SER A 150 -6.43 -17.83 1.31
CA SER A 150 -5.81 -17.04 2.36
C SER A 150 -4.61 -16.34 1.74
N ILE A 151 -4.87 -15.20 1.10
CA ILE A 151 -3.88 -14.45 0.32
C ILE A 151 -3.92 -12.97 0.71
N ALA A 152 -2.81 -12.27 0.47
CA ALA A 152 -2.74 -10.82 0.58
C ALA A 152 -2.61 -10.19 -0.81
N PHE A 153 -3.39 -9.15 -1.07
CA PHE A 153 -3.30 -8.32 -2.25
C PHE A 153 -2.65 -6.98 -1.89
N PHE A 154 -1.57 -6.65 -2.58
CA PHE A 154 -0.91 -5.36 -2.47
C PHE A 154 -1.34 -4.46 -3.63
N ALA A 155 -1.90 -3.30 -3.30
CA ALA A 155 -2.23 -2.23 -4.25
C ALA A 155 -1.16 -1.14 -4.23
N TYR A 156 -0.82 -0.60 -5.40
CA TYR A 156 0.19 0.45 -5.51
C TYR A 156 -0.26 1.80 -4.94
N ASP A 157 -1.57 2.01 -4.85
CA ASP A 157 -2.19 3.17 -4.20
C ASP A 157 -3.55 2.78 -3.59
N ASP A 158 -4.14 3.65 -2.80
CA ASP A 158 -5.42 3.40 -2.14
C ASP A 158 -6.60 3.40 -3.12
N VAL A 159 -6.51 4.08 -4.26
CA VAL A 159 -7.54 4.06 -5.31
C VAL A 159 -7.65 2.67 -5.93
N MET A 160 -6.52 2.05 -6.23
CA MET A 160 -6.46 0.67 -6.70
C MET A 160 -6.94 -0.31 -5.62
N ALA A 161 -6.56 -0.10 -4.36
CA ALA A 161 -7.04 -0.92 -3.25
C ALA A 161 -8.56 -0.85 -3.12
N ALA A 162 -9.15 0.35 -3.25
CA ALA A 162 -10.59 0.54 -3.22
C ALA A 162 -11.31 -0.15 -4.38
N GLN A 163 -10.75 -0.14 -5.58
CA GLN A 163 -11.28 -0.89 -6.71
C GLN A 163 -11.28 -2.39 -6.42
N MET A 164 -10.16 -2.93 -5.92
CA MET A 164 -10.06 -4.35 -5.56
C MET A 164 -11.09 -4.74 -4.50
N ILE A 165 -11.23 -3.95 -3.44
CA ILE A 165 -12.23 -4.16 -2.39
C ILE A 165 -13.66 -4.18 -2.96
N ARG A 166 -14.00 -3.22 -3.83
CA ARG A 166 -15.33 -3.17 -4.47
C ARG A 166 -15.59 -4.41 -5.31
N THR A 167 -14.62 -4.79 -6.15
CA THR A 167 -14.72 -5.99 -6.99
C THR A 167 -14.88 -7.25 -6.13
N LEU A 168 -14.05 -7.46 -5.11
CA LEU A 168 -14.16 -8.60 -4.20
C LEU A 168 -15.55 -8.69 -3.55
N ARG A 169 -16.08 -7.55 -3.08
CA ARG A 169 -17.40 -7.50 -2.43
C ARG A 169 -18.56 -7.74 -3.39
N GLN A 170 -18.45 -7.28 -4.63
CA GLN A 170 -19.48 -7.53 -5.65
C GLN A 170 -19.66 -9.03 -5.93
N TYR A 171 -18.65 -9.84 -5.68
CA TYR A 171 -18.65 -11.28 -5.84
C TYR A 171 -18.64 -12.05 -4.51
N ASP A 172 -19.07 -11.41 -3.42
CA ASP A 172 -19.16 -11.99 -2.09
C ASP A 172 -17.87 -12.64 -1.56
N VAL A 173 -16.70 -12.14 -2.01
CA VAL A 173 -15.39 -12.58 -1.50
C VAL A 173 -15.11 -11.88 -0.16
N ARG A 174 -14.81 -12.67 0.85
CA ARG A 174 -14.60 -12.18 2.21
C ARG A 174 -13.27 -11.45 2.35
N ILE A 175 -13.33 -10.24 2.91
CA ILE A 175 -12.18 -9.38 3.24
C ILE A 175 -12.20 -9.13 4.75
N PRO A 176 -11.11 -9.42 5.45
CA PRO A 176 -9.80 -9.89 5.00
C PRO A 176 -9.64 -11.42 4.95
N GLU A 177 -10.65 -12.19 5.36
CA GLU A 177 -10.55 -13.63 5.64
C GLU A 177 -10.04 -14.45 4.45
N SER A 178 -10.45 -14.11 3.24
CA SER A 178 -10.03 -14.80 2.01
C SER A 178 -8.97 -14.02 1.26
N VAL A 179 -9.17 -12.71 1.15
CA VAL A 179 -8.25 -11.79 0.48
C VAL A 179 -8.05 -10.56 1.37
N ALA A 180 -6.91 -10.46 2.02
CA ALA A 180 -6.49 -9.24 2.68
C ALA A 180 -6.04 -8.21 1.65
N VAL A 181 -6.37 -6.93 1.85
CA VAL A 181 -6.03 -5.86 0.90
C VAL A 181 -5.24 -4.78 1.63
N LEU A 182 -4.05 -4.47 1.11
CA LEU A 182 -3.17 -3.42 1.61
C LEU A 182 -2.96 -2.36 0.54
N GLY A 183 -3.19 -1.10 0.90
CA GLY A 183 -2.98 0.08 0.05
C GLY A 183 -1.74 0.89 0.43
N VAL A 184 -1.57 2.01 -0.24
CA VAL A 184 -0.54 3.03 -0.02
C VAL A 184 -1.17 4.39 -0.23
N ASP A 185 -0.74 5.38 0.53
CA ASP A 185 -0.99 6.81 0.61
C ASP A 185 -1.79 7.23 1.86
N ASN A 186 -2.57 6.33 2.46
CA ASN A 186 -3.46 6.60 3.61
C ASN A 186 -4.48 7.71 3.30
N ASP A 187 -5.09 7.65 2.11
CA ASP A 187 -6.07 8.62 1.65
C ASP A 187 -7.39 8.52 2.44
N GLU A 188 -7.68 9.56 3.23
CA GLU A 188 -8.90 9.60 4.07
C GLU A 188 -10.17 9.61 3.22
N LEU A 189 -10.18 10.28 2.05
CA LEU A 189 -11.36 10.34 1.18
C LEU A 189 -11.67 8.97 0.59
N VAL A 190 -10.63 8.26 0.16
CA VAL A 190 -10.78 6.88 -0.33
C VAL A 190 -11.27 5.98 0.80
N ASN A 191 -10.68 6.08 1.99
CA ASN A 191 -11.07 5.27 3.13
C ASN A 191 -12.52 5.53 3.57
N CYS A 192 -12.96 6.78 3.61
CA CYS A 192 -14.35 7.14 3.94
C CYS A 192 -15.37 6.61 2.91
N ALA A 193 -14.96 6.40 1.65
CA ALA A 193 -15.82 5.86 0.61
C ALA A 193 -15.97 4.33 0.65
N LEU A 194 -15.21 3.65 1.53
CA LEU A 194 -15.24 2.20 1.67
C LEU A 194 -16.11 1.78 2.86
N ASN A 195 -16.75 0.62 2.73
CA ASN A 195 -17.49 -0.02 3.82
C ASN A 195 -16.62 -0.88 4.74
N ILE A 196 -15.31 -0.91 4.48
CA ILE A 196 -14.29 -1.56 5.30
C ILE A 196 -13.10 -0.62 5.36
N GLU A 197 -12.56 -0.42 6.54
CA GLU A 197 -11.40 0.43 6.74
C GLU A 197 -10.16 -0.20 6.09
N LEU A 198 -9.52 0.56 5.20
CA LEU A 198 -8.37 0.13 4.42
C LEU A 198 -7.08 0.30 5.22
N SER A 199 -6.34 -0.78 5.41
CA SER A 199 -4.95 -0.74 5.86
C SER A 199 -4.08 -0.14 4.78
N SER A 200 -3.26 0.84 5.12
CA SER A 200 -2.47 1.58 4.14
C SER A 200 -1.15 2.08 4.71
N VAL A 201 -0.13 2.26 3.87
CA VAL A 201 1.10 2.94 4.24
C VAL A 201 0.91 4.44 4.09
N ASP A 202 1.05 5.18 5.19
CA ASP A 202 0.99 6.65 5.21
C ASP A 202 2.28 7.23 4.61
N CYS A 203 2.17 7.73 3.39
CA CYS A 203 3.28 8.32 2.65
C CYS A 203 3.67 9.73 3.12
N ASP A 204 2.95 10.31 4.10
CA ASP A 204 3.18 11.68 4.57
C ASP A 204 3.17 12.70 3.42
N LEU A 205 2.09 12.69 2.63
CA LEU A 205 1.98 13.56 1.46
C LEU A 205 2.03 15.05 1.81
N GLU A 206 1.57 15.43 3.01
CA GLU A 206 1.69 16.79 3.53
C GLU A 206 3.16 17.18 3.72
N GLY A 207 3.95 16.37 4.44
CA GLY A 207 5.38 16.59 4.64
C GLY A 207 6.17 16.52 3.33
N LEU A 208 5.73 15.69 2.36
CA LEU A 208 6.30 15.68 1.01
C LEU A 208 6.09 17.03 0.32
N GLY A 209 4.86 17.60 0.41
CA GLY A 209 4.53 18.89 -0.13
C GLY A 209 5.33 20.03 0.51
N GLU A 210 5.47 20.04 1.84
CA GLU A 210 6.32 21.00 2.56
C GLU A 210 7.78 20.91 2.11
N LYS A 211 8.31 19.70 1.97
CA LYS A 211 9.68 19.49 1.50
C LYS A 211 9.86 19.95 0.06
N ALA A 212 8.88 19.73 -0.81
CA ALA A 212 8.90 20.25 -2.18
C ALA A 212 8.93 21.78 -2.22
N ALA A 213 8.15 22.44 -1.36
CA ALA A 213 8.17 23.89 -1.23
C ALA A 213 9.53 24.42 -0.74
N LEU A 214 10.16 23.75 0.23
CA LEU A 214 11.49 24.11 0.70
C LEU A 214 12.56 23.91 -0.39
N GLU A 215 12.48 22.86 -1.18
CA GLU A 215 13.39 22.64 -2.32
C GLU A 215 13.16 23.68 -3.43
N LEU A 216 11.90 24.05 -3.71
CA LEU A 216 11.57 25.14 -4.65
C LEU A 216 12.18 26.45 -4.21
N LYS A 217 12.05 26.80 -2.92
CA LYS A 217 12.66 28.01 -2.37
C LYS A 217 14.17 28.06 -2.61
N LYS A 218 14.90 26.95 -2.44
CA LYS A 218 16.35 26.90 -2.73
C LYS A 218 16.68 27.18 -4.17
N VAL A 219 15.86 26.68 -5.12
CA VAL A 219 16.02 26.94 -6.55
C VAL A 219 15.73 28.39 -6.89
N LEU A 220 14.74 29.01 -6.21
CA LEU A 220 14.43 30.44 -6.34
C LEU A 220 15.55 31.33 -5.80
N ASP A 221 16.14 30.97 -4.65
CA ASP A 221 17.22 31.73 -4.01
C ASP A 221 18.54 31.59 -4.80
N ASP A 222 18.83 30.42 -5.40
CA ASP A 222 19.99 30.16 -6.25
C ASP A 222 19.64 29.19 -7.40
N PRO A 223 19.52 29.70 -8.64
CA PRO A 223 19.21 28.88 -9.81
C PRO A 223 20.21 27.75 -10.08
N LYS A 224 21.43 27.82 -9.58
CA LYS A 224 22.44 26.74 -9.69
C LYS A 224 22.04 25.50 -8.89
N TYR A 225 21.08 25.64 -7.96
CA TYR A 225 20.54 24.53 -7.20
C TYR A 225 19.62 23.61 -8.02
N ALA A 226 19.22 24.02 -9.23
CA ALA A 226 18.46 23.21 -10.18
C ALA A 226 19.41 22.24 -10.91
N ASP A 227 19.85 21.19 -10.20
CA ASP A 227 20.86 20.21 -10.66
C ASP A 227 20.31 18.82 -11.00
N GLY A 228 18.97 18.67 -11.00
CA GLY A 228 18.31 17.38 -11.26
C GLY A 228 18.32 16.42 -10.08
N LYS A 229 18.54 16.92 -8.87
CA LYS A 229 18.62 16.14 -7.65
C LYS A 229 17.27 15.49 -7.30
N ILE A 230 17.31 14.23 -6.86
CA ILE A 230 16.17 13.52 -6.33
C ILE A 230 16.27 13.43 -4.81
N VAL A 231 15.30 14.03 -4.12
CA VAL A 231 15.17 13.98 -2.67
C VAL A 231 14.05 12.98 -2.34
N ARG A 232 14.35 11.97 -1.54
CA ARG A 232 13.38 10.97 -1.11
C ARG A 232 12.77 11.36 0.24
N HIS A 233 11.44 11.36 0.30
CA HIS A 233 10.66 11.62 1.51
C HIS A 233 10.20 10.29 2.11
N LYS A 234 10.48 10.07 3.39
CA LYS A 234 10.11 8.82 4.07
C LYS A 234 8.63 8.79 4.43
N PRO A 235 7.96 7.64 4.31
CA PRO A 235 6.62 7.48 4.85
C PRO A 235 6.63 7.63 6.38
N ARG A 236 5.49 8.04 6.95
CA ARG A 236 5.32 8.13 8.41
C ARG A 236 5.29 6.74 9.05
N LYS A 237 4.32 5.92 8.63
CA LYS A 237 4.08 4.58 9.20
C LYS A 237 3.14 3.77 8.32
N LEU A 238 2.98 2.50 8.64
CA LEU A 238 1.83 1.74 8.21
C LEU A 238 0.68 1.97 9.19
N VAL A 239 -0.52 2.18 8.68
CA VAL A 239 -1.77 2.31 9.45
C VAL A 239 -2.58 1.02 9.26
N PRO A 240 -2.51 0.08 10.21
CA PRO A 240 -3.27 -1.17 10.12
C PRO A 240 -4.75 -0.89 10.39
N ARG A 241 -5.63 -1.49 9.59
CA ARG A 241 -7.09 -1.43 9.72
C ARG A 241 -7.72 -2.77 9.33
N ARG A 242 -9.04 -2.81 9.20
CA ARG A 242 -9.81 -4.05 9.00
C ARG A 242 -9.49 -4.83 7.73
N SER A 243 -9.04 -4.19 6.66
CA SER A 243 -8.76 -4.89 5.38
C SER A 243 -7.58 -5.86 5.41
N THR A 244 -6.77 -5.83 6.47
CA THR A 244 -5.69 -6.80 6.71
C THR A 244 -5.76 -7.40 8.12
N ASP A 245 -6.88 -7.27 8.83
CA ASP A 245 -7.05 -7.73 10.21
C ASP A 245 -7.34 -9.24 10.30
N THR A 246 -6.65 -10.03 9.49
CA THR A 246 -6.73 -11.50 9.51
C THR A 246 -5.38 -12.12 9.26
N TYR A 247 -5.07 -13.13 10.05
CA TYR A 247 -3.82 -13.87 9.94
C TYR A 247 -3.97 -15.04 8.95
N ALA A 248 -3.06 -15.15 8.01
CA ALA A 248 -3.03 -16.20 6.97
C ALA A 248 -2.57 -17.54 7.55
N VAL A 249 -3.39 -18.14 8.39
CA VAL A 249 -3.12 -19.44 9.00
C VAL A 249 -4.12 -20.49 8.52
N ASN A 250 -3.61 -21.65 8.10
CA ASN A 250 -4.42 -22.80 7.69
C ASN A 250 -5.09 -23.51 8.90
N SER A 251 -5.54 -22.73 9.89
CA SER A 251 -6.18 -23.25 11.09
C SER A 251 -7.23 -22.26 11.58
N THR A 252 -8.49 -22.68 11.54
CA THR A 252 -9.63 -21.89 12.06
C THR A 252 -9.48 -21.58 13.54
N ILE A 253 -8.85 -22.46 14.32
CA ILE A 253 -8.56 -22.26 15.75
C ILE A 253 -7.60 -21.08 15.90
N VAL A 254 -6.50 -21.08 15.14
CA VAL A 254 -5.47 -20.04 15.25
C VAL A 254 -6.00 -18.69 14.75
N SER A 255 -6.69 -18.66 13.62
CA SER A 255 -7.27 -17.42 13.09
C SER A 255 -8.31 -16.81 14.04
N SER A 256 -9.18 -17.64 14.64
CA SER A 256 -10.15 -17.17 15.64
C SER A 256 -9.47 -16.67 16.91
N ALA A 257 -8.42 -17.39 17.38
CA ALA A 257 -7.63 -16.98 18.53
C ALA A 257 -6.94 -15.62 18.31
N LEU A 258 -6.32 -15.45 17.16
CA LEU A 258 -5.60 -14.22 16.81
C LEU A 258 -6.56 -13.03 16.70
N ARG A 259 -7.75 -13.23 16.14
CA ARG A 259 -8.80 -12.20 16.10
C ARG A 259 -9.21 -11.79 17.51
N TRP A 260 -9.54 -12.75 18.36
CA TRP A 260 -9.96 -12.46 19.73
C TRP A 260 -8.85 -11.80 20.55
N ILE A 261 -7.58 -12.22 20.39
CA ILE A 261 -6.42 -11.57 21.01
C ILE A 261 -6.34 -10.11 20.56
N ASN A 262 -6.47 -9.84 19.26
CA ASN A 262 -6.37 -8.48 18.73
C ASN A 262 -7.49 -7.54 19.23
N GLU A 263 -8.67 -8.09 19.46
CA GLU A 263 -9.80 -7.33 20.04
C GLU A 263 -9.66 -7.08 21.54
N ASN A 264 -8.92 -7.94 22.27
CA ASN A 264 -8.94 -7.98 23.73
C ASN A 264 -7.57 -7.80 24.41
N PHE A 265 -6.46 -7.68 23.69
CA PHE A 265 -5.11 -7.68 24.28
C PHE A 265 -4.88 -6.57 25.33
N GLN A 266 -5.65 -5.48 25.27
CA GLN A 266 -5.57 -4.35 26.22
C GLN A 266 -6.22 -4.66 27.58
N THR A 267 -7.12 -5.64 27.66
CA THR A 267 -7.89 -5.94 28.87
C THR A 267 -7.20 -6.90 29.84
N GLY A 268 -5.93 -7.18 29.66
CA GLY A 268 -5.16 -8.02 30.58
C GLY A 268 -5.29 -9.53 30.34
N ILE A 269 -5.84 -9.96 29.20
CA ILE A 269 -6.05 -11.38 28.85
C ILE A 269 -4.79 -12.22 28.93
N LEU A 270 -4.98 -13.52 29.22
CA LEU A 270 -3.98 -14.58 29.21
C LEU A 270 -4.33 -15.61 28.10
N ALA A 271 -3.39 -16.51 27.81
CA ALA A 271 -3.62 -17.60 26.85
C ALA A 271 -4.74 -18.57 27.31
N SER A 272 -5.00 -18.67 28.63
CA SER A 272 -6.13 -19.41 29.18
C SER A 272 -7.47 -18.86 28.73
N ASP A 273 -7.60 -17.55 28.73
CA ASP A 273 -8.85 -16.86 28.40
C ASP A 273 -9.19 -17.02 26.92
N VAL A 274 -8.13 -17.04 26.06
CA VAL A 274 -8.26 -17.36 24.64
C VAL A 274 -8.78 -18.78 24.44
N ALA A 275 -8.25 -19.75 25.16
CA ALA A 275 -8.66 -21.14 25.07
C ALA A 275 -10.10 -21.32 25.56
N GLU A 276 -10.47 -20.67 26.64
CA GLU A 276 -11.84 -20.66 27.20
C GLU A 276 -12.84 -20.05 26.21
N HIS A 277 -12.53 -18.88 25.64
CA HIS A 277 -13.38 -18.25 24.64
C HIS A 277 -13.66 -19.14 23.43
N LEU A 278 -12.63 -19.90 22.99
CA LEU A 278 -12.76 -20.80 21.84
C LEU A 278 -13.33 -22.18 22.21
N ASN A 279 -13.67 -22.41 23.48
CA ASN A 279 -14.12 -23.70 24.00
C ASN A 279 -13.17 -24.86 23.67
N ILE A 280 -11.86 -24.62 23.79
CA ILE A 280 -10.80 -25.63 23.58
C ILE A 280 -9.87 -25.70 24.78
N THR A 281 -9.09 -26.78 24.87
CA THR A 281 -8.05 -26.89 25.92
C THR A 281 -6.86 -25.98 25.63
N GLN A 282 -6.18 -25.51 26.67
CA GLN A 282 -4.94 -24.75 26.50
C GLN A 282 -3.89 -25.53 25.71
N GLN A 283 -3.80 -26.85 25.91
CA GLN A 283 -2.89 -27.71 25.14
C GLN A 283 -3.28 -27.75 23.67
N GLY A 284 -4.58 -27.82 23.35
CA GLY A 284 -5.09 -27.78 21.97
C GLY A 284 -4.77 -26.45 21.30
N LEU A 285 -4.97 -25.33 22.00
CA LEU A 285 -4.59 -24.00 21.53
C LEU A 285 -3.07 -23.91 21.28
N GLN A 286 -2.26 -24.33 22.25
CA GLN A 286 -0.80 -24.31 22.15
C GLN A 286 -0.31 -25.14 20.97
N LYS A 287 -0.84 -26.33 20.79
CA LYS A 287 -0.52 -27.21 19.65
C LYS A 287 -0.91 -26.59 18.32
N ALA A 288 -2.12 -26.02 18.22
CA ALA A 288 -2.56 -25.35 17.00
C ALA A 288 -1.62 -24.20 16.60
N PHE A 289 -1.17 -23.40 17.58
CA PHE A 289 -0.20 -22.34 17.34
C PHE A 289 1.17 -22.87 16.93
N GLN A 290 1.68 -23.95 17.56
CA GLN A 290 2.94 -24.57 17.17
C GLN A 290 2.94 -25.12 15.74
N ASP A 291 1.81 -25.72 15.33
CA ASP A 291 1.68 -26.36 14.02
C ASP A 291 1.44 -25.33 12.89
N HIS A 292 0.82 -24.19 13.20
CA HIS A 292 0.29 -23.27 12.19
C HIS A 292 0.72 -21.80 12.32
N TYR A 293 1.45 -21.43 13.39
CA TYR A 293 1.82 -20.03 13.62
C TYR A 293 3.24 -19.89 14.16
N ILE A 294 3.83 -18.70 14.01
CA ILE A 294 5.24 -18.44 14.37
C ILE A 294 5.47 -18.12 15.83
N ARG A 295 4.40 -17.73 16.57
CA ARG A 295 4.44 -17.38 18.00
C ARG A 295 3.49 -18.27 18.78
N THR A 296 3.72 -18.44 20.07
CA THR A 296 2.74 -19.02 20.98
C THR A 296 1.65 -18.01 21.33
N PRO A 297 0.45 -18.43 21.81
CA PRO A 297 -0.61 -17.50 22.20
C PRO A 297 -0.15 -16.42 23.17
N GLY A 298 0.63 -16.78 24.19
CA GLY A 298 1.16 -15.82 25.15
C GLY A 298 2.24 -14.88 24.59
N GLN A 299 3.02 -15.33 23.58
CA GLN A 299 3.95 -14.46 22.85
C GLN A 299 3.20 -13.48 21.98
N GLU A 300 2.10 -13.90 21.34
CA GLU A 300 1.29 -13.02 20.51
C GLU A 300 0.62 -11.93 21.33
N ILE A 301 0.01 -12.26 22.47
CA ILE A 301 -0.57 -11.26 23.38
C ILE A 301 0.46 -10.20 23.79
N ARG A 302 1.69 -10.63 24.15
CA ARG A 302 2.77 -9.69 24.48
C ARG A 302 3.20 -8.83 23.29
N TYR A 303 3.28 -9.41 22.11
CA TYR A 303 3.64 -8.72 20.88
C TYR A 303 2.64 -7.60 20.56
N GLN A 304 1.33 -7.88 20.60
CA GLN A 304 0.28 -6.88 20.39
C GLN A 304 0.36 -5.72 21.39
N ARG A 305 0.59 -6.02 22.66
CA ARG A 305 0.79 -5.00 23.70
C ARG A 305 2.03 -4.14 23.45
N THR A 306 3.13 -4.74 23.03
CA THR A 306 4.37 -4.02 22.74
C THR A 306 4.19 -3.05 21.55
N ILE A 307 3.53 -3.50 20.48
CA ILE A 307 3.23 -2.63 19.32
C ILE A 307 2.32 -1.48 19.73
N ALA A 308 1.28 -1.74 20.51
CA ALA A 308 0.37 -0.68 20.97
C ALA A 308 1.10 0.37 21.81
N VAL A 309 2.02 -0.03 22.69
CA VAL A 309 2.85 0.91 23.47
C VAL A 309 3.81 1.70 22.56
N ALA A 310 4.46 1.04 21.59
CA ALA A 310 5.35 1.71 20.65
C ALA A 310 4.60 2.79 19.85
N ASN A 311 3.41 2.47 19.34
CA ASN A 311 2.56 3.42 18.62
C ASN A 311 2.13 4.62 19.48
N LEU A 312 1.85 4.41 20.78
CA LEU A 312 1.51 5.50 21.70
C LEU A 312 2.70 6.42 21.97
N LEU A 313 3.92 5.88 22.03
CA LEU A 313 5.15 6.66 22.26
C LEU A 313 5.59 7.45 21.01
N GLU A 314 5.21 7.01 19.82
CA GLU A 314 5.49 7.73 18.57
C GLU A 314 4.49 8.89 18.32
N CYS A 315 3.34 8.89 19.00
CA CYS A 315 2.31 9.94 18.91
C CYS A 315 2.47 11.04 19.97
N THR A 316 3.46 10.95 20.86
CA THR A 316 3.82 11.96 21.86
C THR A 316 5.13 12.66 21.52
#